data_952db8d323f1b63fcb2d5ae96cc2c2d5
#
_entry.id   952db8d323f1b63fcb2d5ae96cc2c2d5
#
_cell.length_a   1.000
_cell.length_b   1.000
_cell.length_c   1.000
_cell.angle_alpha   90.00
_cell.angle_beta   90.00
_cell.angle_gamma   90.00
#
_symmetry.space_group_name_H-M   'P 1'
#
loop_
_entity.id
_entity.type
_entity.pdbx_description
1 polymer ?
#
loop_
_entity_poly.entity_id
_entity_poly.type
_entity_poly.pdbx_seq_one_letter_code
_entity_poly.pdbx_strand_id
1 'polypeptide(L)'
;MTAYNTRHQRVDASKWGVETNGINAKAKSVVESGALTQTFRYGVEFYQSKNFNKPDNHYPEKVNNYSIYAEDALNFSSLTVTPGIRYTHHELKSYDGRAGNVKSYTYKFNEFTPALALDYEIIKGLHAFASYARVFRGPDVMESMMASGRGRSGALNWAANKNLKATTGNSYETGLKYHGDINEASSYSLSAKYFMTKYKNLIVDNNAAGGGINQTLVRINAGGADISGVELLARLNLYALSLAASYTHQNVKYKDRVANPARGGYYTSNIIGYRDQGDKYTFNAEYAFSRIDTLIGYNLIYFTSKNTVSAGDDKNVKIPSYAVSDIYATYAPSSGKFKGLEINAGIYNLFNKAYASQSQRTADYTGDPNYVDWEPGRNFKVNVSYKF
;
A
#
# COMPACT_ATOMS: atom_id res chain seq x y z
N MET A 1 -9.65 -15.52 -3.49
CA MET A 1 -8.52 -16.47 -3.61
C MET A 1 -9.10 -17.86 -3.49
N THR A 2 -8.86 -18.75 -4.45
CA THR A 2 -9.35 -20.13 -4.44
C THR A 2 -8.18 -21.00 -4.08
N ALA A 3 -8.23 -21.68 -2.93
CA ALA A 3 -7.21 -22.64 -2.55
C ALA A 3 -7.60 -24.03 -3.06
N TYR A 4 -6.70 -24.70 -3.75
CA TYR A 4 -6.87 -26.06 -4.22
C TYR A 4 -6.08 -27.02 -3.33
N ASN A 5 -6.72 -28.07 -2.85
CA ASN A 5 -6.04 -29.18 -2.18
C ASN A 5 -5.80 -30.30 -3.18
N THR A 6 -4.54 -30.49 -3.57
CA THR A 6 -4.14 -31.46 -4.60
C THR A 6 -4.12 -32.92 -4.14
N ARG A 7 -4.40 -33.22 -2.87
CA ARG A 7 -4.34 -34.59 -2.33
C ARG A 7 -5.62 -35.40 -2.45
N HIS A 8 -6.75 -34.80 -2.79
CA HIS A 8 -7.99 -35.54 -3.04
C HIS A 8 -8.70 -34.93 -4.24
N GLN A 9 -9.22 -35.78 -5.12
CA GLN A 9 -9.92 -35.44 -6.37
C GLN A 9 -11.28 -34.72 -6.18
N ARG A 10 -11.57 -34.19 -4.98
CA ARG A 10 -12.65 -33.27 -4.71
C ARG A 10 -12.06 -31.93 -4.31
N VAL A 11 -12.11 -30.99 -5.23
CA VAL A 11 -11.78 -29.59 -4.96
C VAL A 11 -13.01 -28.96 -4.31
N ASP A 12 -13.13 -29.08 -3.00
CA ASP A 12 -14.00 -28.20 -2.22
C ASP A 12 -13.31 -26.84 -2.16
N ALA A 13 -13.66 -25.97 -3.12
CA ALA A 13 -13.15 -24.62 -3.18
C ALA A 13 -13.66 -23.82 -1.99
N SER A 14 -12.89 -23.75 -0.90
CA SER A 14 -13.16 -22.78 0.16
C SER A 14 -12.88 -21.39 -0.38
N LYS A 15 -13.88 -20.52 -0.37
CA LYS A 15 -13.74 -19.11 -0.73
C LYS A 15 -13.65 -18.31 0.56
N TRP A 16 -12.53 -17.58 0.74
CA TRP A 16 -12.42 -16.59 1.80
C TRP A 16 -12.00 -15.24 1.20
N GLY A 17 -12.40 -14.18 1.84
CA GLY A 17 -12.07 -12.83 1.39
C GLY A 17 -12.68 -11.76 2.27
N VAL A 18 -12.55 -10.55 1.81
CA VAL A 18 -13.17 -9.37 2.41
C VAL A 18 -14.05 -8.70 1.36
N GLU A 19 -15.28 -8.40 1.73
CA GLU A 19 -16.19 -7.57 0.96
C GLU A 19 -16.25 -6.19 1.60
N THR A 20 -16.02 -5.16 0.80
CA THR A 20 -16.09 -3.77 1.25
C THR A 20 -17.08 -2.99 0.40
N ASN A 21 -18.04 -2.35 1.06
CA ASN A 21 -19.02 -1.46 0.45
C ASN A 21 -18.90 -0.09 1.09
N GLY A 22 -19.02 0.98 0.30
CA GLY A 22 -18.89 2.33 0.83
C GLY A 22 -19.49 3.41 -0.02
N ILE A 23 -19.67 4.57 0.60
CA ILE A 23 -20.14 5.81 -0.02
C ILE A 23 -19.16 6.91 0.37
N ASN A 24 -18.79 7.72 -0.63
CA ASN A 24 -18.00 8.93 -0.44
C ASN A 24 -18.73 10.09 -1.13
N ALA A 25 -18.95 11.16 -0.38
CA ALA A 25 -19.47 12.44 -0.92
C ALA A 25 -18.45 13.53 -0.63
N LYS A 26 -18.00 14.24 -1.65
CA LYS A 26 -17.03 15.33 -1.54
C LYS A 26 -17.46 16.55 -2.33
N ALA A 27 -17.11 17.72 -1.82
CA ALA A 27 -17.34 18.99 -2.49
C ALA A 27 -16.05 19.84 -2.48
N LYS A 28 -15.97 20.75 -3.44
CA LYS A 28 -14.94 21.76 -3.57
C LYS A 28 -15.61 23.11 -3.77
N SER A 29 -15.18 24.10 -2.99
CA SER A 29 -15.59 25.50 -3.15
C SER A 29 -14.34 26.37 -3.31
N VAL A 30 -14.38 27.30 -4.25
CA VAL A 30 -13.28 28.25 -4.46
C VAL A 30 -13.83 29.66 -4.17
N VAL A 31 -13.10 30.39 -3.34
CA VAL A 31 -13.42 31.78 -2.98
C VAL A 31 -12.19 32.64 -3.27
N GLU A 32 -12.38 33.70 -4.02
CA GLU A 32 -11.34 34.70 -4.33
C GLU A 32 -11.66 36.01 -3.61
N SER A 33 -10.70 36.52 -2.88
CA SER A 33 -10.81 37.77 -2.13
C SER A 33 -9.50 38.56 -2.21
N GLY A 34 -9.41 39.47 -3.16
CA GLY A 34 -8.20 40.23 -3.42
C GLY A 34 -7.02 39.33 -3.81
N ALA A 35 -5.93 39.39 -3.03
CA ALA A 35 -4.75 38.55 -3.27
C ALA A 35 -4.84 37.11 -2.70
N LEU A 36 -5.93 36.78 -2.00
CA LEU A 36 -6.13 35.47 -1.38
C LEU A 36 -7.12 34.65 -2.23
N THR A 37 -6.67 33.46 -2.65
CA THR A 37 -7.54 32.42 -3.18
C THR A 37 -7.66 31.30 -2.17
N GLN A 38 -8.88 30.97 -1.75
CA GLN A 38 -9.19 29.87 -0.84
C GLN A 38 -9.82 28.73 -1.63
N THR A 39 -9.33 27.52 -1.39
CA THR A 39 -9.92 26.30 -1.97
C THR A 39 -10.29 25.34 -0.86
N PHE A 40 -11.57 25.38 -0.48
CA PHE A 40 -12.14 24.44 0.48
C PHE A 40 -12.43 23.10 -0.19
N ARG A 41 -11.95 21.99 0.42
CA ARG A 41 -12.32 20.62 0.07
C ARG A 41 -12.83 19.97 1.34
N TYR A 42 -14.03 19.43 1.26
CA TYR A 42 -14.68 18.79 2.39
C TYR A 42 -15.53 17.63 1.96
N GLY A 43 -15.78 16.72 2.87
CA GLY A 43 -16.57 15.54 2.54
C GLY A 43 -16.84 14.63 3.72
N VAL A 44 -17.65 13.64 3.40
CA VAL A 44 -18.00 12.54 4.30
C VAL A 44 -17.71 11.22 3.60
N GLU A 45 -17.32 10.23 4.39
CA GLU A 45 -17.00 8.89 3.91
C GLU A 45 -17.57 7.88 4.88
N PHE A 46 -18.21 6.88 4.34
CA PHE A 46 -18.61 5.68 5.05
C PHE A 46 -18.14 4.47 4.27
N TYR A 47 -17.53 3.50 4.96
CA TYR A 47 -17.36 2.18 4.40
C TYR A 47 -17.59 1.11 5.45
N GLN A 48 -18.00 -0.06 4.98
CA GLN A 48 -18.17 -1.27 5.74
C GLN A 48 -17.38 -2.39 5.09
N SER A 49 -16.50 -3.03 5.87
CA SER A 49 -15.79 -4.24 5.48
C SER A 49 -16.27 -5.41 6.28
N LYS A 50 -16.43 -6.55 5.63
CA LYS A 50 -16.85 -7.82 6.25
C LYS A 50 -16.02 -8.94 5.68
N ASN A 51 -15.37 -9.75 6.52
CA ASN A 51 -14.73 -10.96 6.04
C ASN A 51 -15.75 -12.09 5.83
N PHE A 52 -15.43 -12.98 4.93
CA PHE A 52 -16.21 -14.19 4.72
C PHE A 52 -15.32 -15.40 4.51
N ASN A 53 -15.79 -16.57 4.92
CA ASN A 53 -15.18 -17.85 4.66
C ASN A 53 -16.30 -18.84 4.32
N LYS A 54 -16.39 -19.29 3.08
CA LYS A 54 -17.40 -20.26 2.64
C LYS A 54 -16.73 -21.61 2.50
N PRO A 55 -17.34 -22.73 2.97
CA PRO A 55 -18.72 -22.79 3.51
C PRO A 55 -18.88 -22.37 4.98
N ASP A 56 -17.78 -22.17 5.76
CA ASP A 56 -17.81 -22.11 7.23
C ASP A 56 -17.86 -20.69 7.83
N ASN A 57 -18.62 -19.78 7.24
CA ASN A 57 -18.69 -18.39 7.72
C ASN A 57 -19.53 -18.24 9.02
N HIS A 58 -19.08 -18.83 10.11
CA HIS A 58 -19.84 -18.85 11.34
C HIS A 58 -19.87 -17.52 12.11
N TYR A 59 -18.78 -16.69 12.01
CA TYR A 59 -18.66 -15.45 12.78
C TYR A 59 -17.83 -14.42 12.02
N PRO A 60 -18.40 -13.78 10.98
CA PRO A 60 -17.66 -12.80 10.21
C PRO A 60 -17.44 -11.53 11.03
N GLU A 61 -16.19 -11.08 11.09
CA GLU A 61 -15.88 -9.76 11.60
C GLU A 61 -16.42 -8.69 10.66
N LYS A 62 -16.77 -7.54 11.25
CA LYS A 62 -17.33 -6.41 10.52
C LYS A 62 -16.71 -5.12 11.01
N VAL A 63 -16.17 -4.33 10.08
CA VAL A 63 -15.74 -2.98 10.31
C VAL A 63 -16.76 -2.01 9.74
N ASN A 64 -17.13 -0.99 10.50
CA ASN A 64 -17.81 0.22 10.02
C ASN A 64 -16.89 1.41 10.27
N ASN A 65 -16.67 2.22 9.26
CA ASN A 65 -15.89 3.42 9.37
C ASN A 65 -16.66 4.62 8.86
N TYR A 66 -16.76 5.65 9.69
CA TYR A 66 -17.43 6.91 9.38
C TYR A 66 -16.40 8.03 9.51
N SER A 67 -16.28 8.86 8.51
CA SER A 67 -15.36 9.98 8.55
C SER A 67 -15.99 11.24 7.99
N ILE A 68 -15.62 12.38 8.59
CA ILE A 68 -15.85 13.72 8.05
C ILE A 68 -14.53 14.45 8.01
N TYR A 69 -14.28 15.18 6.94
CA TYR A 69 -13.01 15.91 6.75
C TYR A 69 -13.22 17.24 6.07
N ALA A 70 -12.33 18.15 6.35
CA ALA A 70 -12.21 19.43 5.67
C ALA A 70 -10.74 19.83 5.56
N GLU A 71 -10.37 20.49 4.48
CA GLU A 71 -9.10 21.18 4.26
C GLU A 71 -9.34 22.49 3.52
N ASP A 72 -8.51 23.50 3.76
CA ASP A 72 -8.56 24.77 3.07
C ASP A 72 -7.18 25.17 2.55
N ALA A 73 -7.00 25.17 1.23
CA ALA A 73 -5.78 25.68 0.62
C ALA A 73 -5.86 27.19 0.46
N LEU A 74 -5.16 27.88 1.34
CA LEU A 74 -5.01 29.33 1.40
C LEU A 74 -3.83 29.74 0.53
N ASN A 75 -4.08 30.28 -0.65
CA ASN A 75 -3.04 30.74 -1.55
C ASN A 75 -2.83 32.25 -1.43
N PHE A 76 -1.61 32.64 -1.03
CA PHE A 76 -1.15 34.03 -0.90
C PHE A 76 -0.02 34.27 -1.91
N SER A 77 -0.34 34.44 -3.18
CA SER A 77 0.67 34.64 -4.24
C SER A 77 1.65 33.45 -4.33
N SER A 78 2.87 33.59 -3.78
CA SER A 78 3.91 32.54 -3.80
C SER A 78 3.79 31.52 -2.68
N LEU A 79 2.96 31.74 -1.66
CA LEU A 79 2.78 30.85 -0.50
C LEU A 79 1.39 30.22 -0.49
N THR A 80 1.35 28.90 -0.41
CA THR A 80 0.11 28.15 -0.14
C THR A 80 0.22 27.46 1.21
N VAL A 81 -0.77 27.71 2.08
CA VAL A 81 -0.90 27.06 3.39
C VAL A 81 -2.18 26.22 3.37
N THR A 82 -2.07 24.94 3.65
CA THR A 82 -3.22 24.03 3.62
C THR A 82 -3.40 23.33 4.97
N PRO A 83 -4.13 23.94 5.94
CA PRO A 83 -4.62 23.23 7.11
C PRO A 83 -5.71 22.24 6.74
N GLY A 84 -5.74 21.11 7.42
CA GLY A 84 -6.77 20.08 7.25
C GLY A 84 -7.06 19.37 8.56
N ILE A 85 -8.25 18.83 8.67
CA ILE A 85 -8.67 18.01 9.80
C ILE A 85 -9.64 16.92 9.32
N ARG A 86 -9.49 15.75 9.91
CA ARG A 86 -10.44 14.63 9.72
C ARG A 86 -10.82 14.07 11.09
N TYR A 87 -12.10 13.84 11.28
CA TYR A 87 -12.61 13.02 12.37
C TYR A 87 -13.02 11.67 11.82
N THR A 88 -12.60 10.60 12.50
CA THR A 88 -12.93 9.22 12.14
C THR A 88 -13.53 8.52 13.34
N HIS A 89 -14.73 7.94 13.15
CA HIS A 89 -15.31 6.93 14.03
C HIS A 89 -15.16 5.57 13.39
N HIS A 90 -14.40 4.69 14.03
CA HIS A 90 -14.13 3.35 13.55
C HIS A 90 -14.65 2.32 14.55
N GLU A 91 -15.47 1.40 14.07
CA GLU A 91 -16.08 0.34 14.88
C GLU A 91 -15.76 -1.02 14.26
N LEU A 92 -15.14 -1.91 15.05
CA LEU A 92 -14.88 -3.29 14.65
C LEU A 92 -15.68 -4.22 15.56
N LYS A 93 -16.57 -5.03 14.98
CA LYS A 93 -17.23 -6.15 15.66
C LYS A 93 -16.44 -7.44 15.40
N SER A 94 -15.99 -8.07 16.47
CA SER A 94 -15.22 -9.31 16.47
C SER A 94 -15.81 -10.33 17.45
N TYR A 95 -15.21 -11.50 17.53
CA TYR A 95 -15.76 -12.64 18.27
C TYR A 95 -14.67 -13.39 19.04
N ASP A 96 -15.04 -13.95 20.21
CA ASP A 96 -14.16 -14.75 21.06
C ASP A 96 -14.94 -15.93 21.63
N GLY A 97 -14.30 -17.11 21.73
CA GLY A 97 -14.90 -18.27 22.34
C GLY A 97 -14.72 -19.56 21.53
N ARG A 98 -15.35 -20.62 22.02
CA ARG A 98 -15.38 -21.93 21.36
C ARG A 98 -16.71 -22.15 20.67
N ALA A 99 -16.75 -23.02 19.67
CA ALA A 99 -17.99 -23.43 19.02
C ALA A 99 -19.07 -23.79 20.06
N GLY A 100 -20.24 -23.17 19.95
CA GLY A 100 -21.34 -23.29 20.91
C GLY A 100 -21.37 -22.26 22.06
N ASN A 101 -20.23 -21.53 22.29
CA ASN A 101 -20.18 -20.46 23.30
C ASN A 101 -19.28 -19.30 22.81
N VAL A 102 -19.75 -18.63 21.78
CA VAL A 102 -19.02 -17.49 21.16
C VAL A 102 -19.66 -16.18 21.62
N LYS A 103 -18.83 -15.27 22.12
CA LYS A 103 -19.20 -13.91 22.51
C LYS A 103 -18.76 -12.92 21.48
N SER A 104 -19.55 -11.91 21.18
CA SER A 104 -19.17 -10.79 20.34
C SER A 104 -18.58 -9.66 21.18
N TYR A 105 -17.61 -8.96 20.58
CA TYR A 105 -16.97 -7.77 21.11
C TYR A 105 -17.03 -6.66 20.08
N THR A 106 -17.19 -5.43 20.55
CA THR A 106 -17.16 -4.25 19.68
C THR A 106 -16.07 -3.32 20.18
N TYR A 107 -15.11 -3.04 19.28
CA TYR A 107 -14.07 -2.04 19.50
C TYR A 107 -14.52 -0.73 18.86
N LYS A 108 -14.35 0.38 19.59
CA LYS A 108 -14.68 1.71 19.09
C LYS A 108 -13.48 2.62 19.23
N PHE A 109 -13.16 3.27 18.15
CA PHE A 109 -12.05 4.24 18.09
C PHE A 109 -12.57 5.55 17.51
N ASN A 110 -12.24 6.65 18.17
CA ASN A 110 -12.55 7.99 17.73
C ASN A 110 -11.25 8.76 17.64
N GLU A 111 -10.94 9.33 16.49
CA GLU A 111 -9.68 10.02 16.29
C GLU A 111 -9.84 11.29 15.45
N PHE A 112 -9.19 12.36 15.90
CA PHE A 112 -8.96 13.55 15.11
C PHE A 112 -7.56 13.49 14.50
N THR A 113 -7.47 13.64 13.20
CA THR A 113 -6.22 13.63 12.46
C THR A 113 -6.00 14.96 11.77
N PRO A 114 -5.34 15.91 12.47
CA PRO A 114 -4.95 17.18 11.87
C PRO A 114 -3.82 16.98 10.84
N ALA A 115 -3.80 17.86 9.85
CA ALA A 115 -2.76 17.98 8.85
C ALA A 115 -2.47 19.44 8.54
N LEU A 116 -1.23 19.72 8.13
CA LEU A 116 -0.80 21.03 7.63
C LEU A 116 0.18 20.82 6.50
N ALA A 117 -0.05 21.44 5.35
CA ALA A 117 0.91 21.51 4.26
C ALA A 117 1.25 22.94 3.93
N LEU A 118 2.51 23.17 3.59
CA LEU A 118 3.08 24.43 3.15
C LEU A 118 3.73 24.22 1.79
N ASP A 119 3.51 25.12 0.85
CA ASP A 119 4.19 25.16 -0.45
C ASP A 119 4.58 26.62 -0.73
N TYR A 120 5.84 26.86 -0.97
CA TYR A 120 6.38 28.21 -1.22
C TYR A 120 7.16 28.24 -2.52
N GLU A 121 6.71 29.04 -3.47
CA GLU A 121 7.43 29.32 -4.70
C GLU A 121 8.56 30.31 -4.43
N ILE A 122 9.81 29.81 -4.38
CA ILE A 122 11.03 30.59 -4.08
C ILE A 122 11.37 31.50 -5.26
N ILE A 123 11.37 30.92 -6.45
CA ILE A 123 11.47 31.58 -7.75
C ILE A 123 10.55 30.84 -8.71
N LYS A 124 10.22 31.43 -9.85
CA LYS A 124 9.32 30.82 -10.83
C LYS A 124 9.68 29.34 -11.10
N GLY A 125 8.75 28.47 -10.80
CA GLY A 125 8.85 27.03 -10.99
C GLY A 125 9.64 26.26 -9.93
N LEU A 126 10.37 26.94 -9.02
CA LEU A 126 11.05 26.30 -7.89
C LEU A 126 10.27 26.46 -6.59
N HIS A 127 9.79 25.37 -6.06
CA HIS A 127 9.00 25.33 -4.84
C HIS A 127 9.74 24.58 -3.72
N ALA A 128 9.67 25.09 -2.50
CA ALA A 128 9.94 24.36 -1.28
C ALA A 128 8.62 23.95 -0.65
N PHE A 129 8.52 22.74 -0.15
CA PHE A 129 7.33 22.27 0.53
C PHE A 129 7.66 21.55 1.83
N ALA A 130 6.74 21.62 2.78
CA ALA A 130 6.76 20.84 4.02
C ALA A 130 5.34 20.41 4.38
N SER A 131 5.18 19.23 4.97
CA SER A 131 3.89 18.80 5.49
C SER A 131 4.03 18.02 6.78
N TYR A 132 2.97 18.09 7.56
CA TYR A 132 2.72 17.27 8.74
C TYR A 132 1.32 16.67 8.66
N ALA A 133 1.19 15.41 9.03
CA ALA A 133 -0.10 14.79 9.20
C ALA A 133 -0.08 13.79 10.36
N ARG A 134 -1.11 13.81 11.20
CA ARG A 134 -1.39 12.72 12.10
C ARG A 134 -2.05 11.60 11.31
N VAL A 135 -1.59 10.37 11.52
CA VAL A 135 -2.14 9.18 10.85
C VAL A 135 -2.82 8.27 11.88
N PHE A 136 -3.90 7.64 11.44
CA PHE A 136 -4.72 6.74 12.24
C PHE A 136 -5.16 5.56 11.38
N ARG A 137 -5.10 4.36 11.96
CA ARG A 137 -5.65 3.14 11.38
C ARG A 137 -6.27 2.28 12.49
N GLY A 138 -7.59 2.15 12.51
CA GLY A 138 -8.27 1.16 13.33
C GLY A 138 -7.90 -0.26 12.90
N PRO A 139 -8.05 -1.27 13.76
CA PRO A 139 -7.90 -2.66 13.39
C PRO A 139 -8.90 -3.04 12.29
N ASP A 140 -8.44 -3.71 11.25
CA ASP A 140 -9.31 -4.19 10.19
C ASP A 140 -9.87 -5.58 10.49
N VAL A 141 -10.81 -6.05 9.67
CA VAL A 141 -11.28 -7.43 9.72
C VAL A 141 -10.09 -8.39 9.63
N MET A 142 -10.11 -9.48 10.39
CA MET A 142 -9.02 -10.44 10.55
C MET A 142 -7.80 -9.92 11.33
N GLU A 143 -7.81 -8.70 11.85
CA GLU A 143 -6.74 -8.18 12.69
C GLU A 143 -7.03 -8.25 14.19
N SER A 144 -8.25 -8.42 14.62
CA SER A 144 -8.58 -8.54 16.05
C SER A 144 -8.71 -9.99 16.50
N MET A 145 -9.06 -10.89 15.60
CA MET A 145 -9.35 -12.28 15.87
C MET A 145 -8.58 -13.18 14.89
N MET A 146 -8.05 -14.28 15.43
CA MET A 146 -7.58 -15.38 14.59
C MET A 146 -8.36 -16.64 14.96
N ALA A 147 -8.81 -17.39 13.94
CA ALA A 147 -9.28 -18.75 14.15
C ALA A 147 -8.07 -19.59 14.58
N SER A 148 -8.04 -20.01 15.84
CA SER A 148 -7.09 -21.02 16.28
C SER A 148 -7.50 -22.36 15.67
N GLY A 149 -6.50 -23.16 15.30
CA GLY A 149 -6.69 -24.45 14.63
C GLY A 149 -7.74 -25.32 15.33
N ARG A 150 -8.30 -26.25 14.59
CA ARG A 150 -9.26 -27.24 15.11
C ARG A 150 -8.60 -27.99 16.27
N GLY A 151 -9.13 -27.80 17.48
CA GLY A 151 -8.75 -28.62 18.61
C GLY A 151 -8.99 -30.11 18.31
N ARG A 152 -8.51 -31.02 19.15
CA ARG A 152 -8.68 -32.47 19.01
C ARG A 152 -10.13 -32.93 18.78
N SER A 153 -11.09 -32.07 19.15
CA SER A 153 -12.55 -32.23 18.93
C SER A 153 -13.06 -31.69 17.58
N GLY A 154 -12.20 -31.17 16.72
CA GLY A 154 -12.59 -30.55 15.44
C GLY A 154 -13.28 -29.19 15.55
N ALA A 155 -13.50 -28.68 16.77
CA ALA A 155 -14.14 -27.38 17.01
C ALA A 155 -13.17 -26.23 16.78
N LEU A 156 -13.62 -25.19 16.07
CA LEU A 156 -12.88 -23.95 15.90
C LEU A 156 -12.90 -23.16 17.21
N ASN A 157 -11.75 -22.66 17.61
CA ASN A 157 -11.61 -21.70 18.70
C ASN A 157 -11.30 -20.32 18.08
N TRP A 158 -11.92 -19.27 18.59
CA TRP A 158 -11.62 -17.89 18.24
C TRP A 158 -11.06 -17.20 19.47
N ALA A 159 -10.01 -16.43 19.28
CA ALA A 159 -9.46 -15.61 20.34
C ALA A 159 -9.35 -14.16 19.86
N ALA A 160 -9.95 -13.26 20.61
CA ALA A 160 -9.91 -11.83 20.36
C ALA A 160 -9.10 -11.13 21.47
N ASN A 161 -8.25 -10.18 21.09
CA ASN A 161 -7.59 -9.32 22.07
C ASN A 161 -8.46 -8.12 22.40
N LYS A 162 -9.09 -8.16 23.56
CA LYS A 162 -10.01 -7.10 24.05
C LYS A 162 -9.33 -5.75 24.28
N ASN A 163 -8.01 -5.73 24.41
CA ASN A 163 -7.21 -4.54 24.69
C ASN A 163 -6.51 -3.98 23.44
N LEU A 164 -6.93 -4.41 22.24
CA LEU A 164 -6.34 -3.97 21.01
C LEU A 164 -6.54 -2.46 20.82
N LYS A 165 -5.46 -1.75 20.50
CA LYS A 165 -5.43 -0.31 20.24
C LYS A 165 -5.28 -0.05 18.75
N ALA A 166 -5.81 1.05 18.28
CA ALA A 166 -5.56 1.51 16.92
C ALA A 166 -4.07 1.86 16.71
N THR A 167 -3.57 1.62 15.52
CA THR A 167 -2.27 2.13 15.08
C THR A 167 -2.41 3.63 14.81
N THR A 168 -1.54 4.43 15.42
CA THR A 168 -1.46 5.87 15.19
C THR A 168 -0.05 6.28 14.86
N GLY A 169 0.12 7.49 14.34
CA GLY A 169 1.46 8.01 14.05
C GLY A 169 1.45 9.46 13.64
N ASN A 170 2.66 9.95 13.35
CA ASN A 170 2.87 11.29 12.80
C ASN A 170 3.75 11.16 11.56
N SER A 171 3.31 11.76 10.46
CA SER A 171 4.02 11.82 9.19
C SER A 171 4.54 13.22 8.93
N TYR A 172 5.76 13.32 8.44
CA TYR A 172 6.44 14.55 8.09
C TYR A 172 7.05 14.38 6.71
N GLU A 173 6.89 15.36 5.86
CA GLU A 173 7.52 15.43 4.56
C GLU A 173 8.09 16.80 4.32
N THR A 174 9.22 16.88 3.62
CA THR A 174 9.79 18.15 3.14
C THR A 174 10.57 17.89 1.87
N GLY A 175 10.66 18.91 1.03
CA GLY A 175 11.40 18.75 -0.22
C GLY A 175 11.37 19.99 -1.11
N LEU A 176 11.90 19.79 -2.30
CA LEU A 176 11.94 20.76 -3.38
C LEU A 176 11.30 20.19 -4.62
N LYS A 177 10.61 21.03 -5.37
CA LYS A 177 10.09 20.72 -6.72
C LYS A 177 10.58 21.81 -7.65
N TYR A 178 11.06 21.44 -8.82
CA TYR A 178 11.44 22.39 -9.86
C TYR A 178 10.86 21.95 -11.19
N HIS A 179 10.08 22.81 -11.81
CA HIS A 179 9.48 22.52 -13.10
C HIS A 179 9.52 23.77 -13.99
N GLY A 180 9.54 23.54 -15.27
CA GLY A 180 9.53 24.60 -16.25
C GLY A 180 9.42 24.09 -17.67
N ASP A 181 9.21 25.05 -18.57
CA ASP A 181 9.17 24.82 -19.98
C ASP A 181 10.53 25.17 -20.59
N ILE A 182 11.05 24.30 -21.45
CA ILE A 182 12.24 24.56 -22.28
C ILE A 182 11.81 25.35 -23.51
N ASN A 183 10.68 24.95 -24.07
CA ASN A 183 9.98 25.62 -25.18
C ASN A 183 8.50 25.16 -25.17
N GLU A 184 7.69 25.60 -26.16
CA GLU A 184 6.25 25.28 -26.24
C GLU A 184 5.94 23.77 -26.27
N ALA A 185 6.87 22.92 -26.72
CA ALA A 185 6.69 21.48 -26.86
C ALA A 185 7.58 20.65 -25.94
N SER A 186 8.31 21.29 -25.01
CA SER A 186 9.29 20.62 -24.17
C SER A 186 9.29 21.18 -22.76
N SER A 187 9.22 20.28 -21.76
CA SER A 187 9.13 20.63 -20.35
C SER A 187 9.98 19.68 -19.50
N TYR A 188 10.34 20.13 -18.30
CA TYR A 188 10.99 19.30 -17.30
C TYR A 188 10.34 19.44 -15.93
N SER A 189 10.50 18.40 -15.11
CA SER A 189 10.09 18.40 -13.72
C SER A 189 11.05 17.57 -12.89
N LEU A 190 11.56 18.17 -11.81
CA LEU A 190 12.44 17.54 -10.84
C LEU A 190 11.78 17.61 -9.46
N SER A 191 11.91 16.58 -8.66
CA SER A 191 11.45 16.58 -7.28
C SER A 191 12.41 15.79 -6.41
N ALA A 192 12.71 16.35 -5.24
CA ALA A 192 13.47 15.68 -4.18
C ALA A 192 12.69 15.82 -2.88
N LYS A 193 12.37 14.70 -2.24
CA LYS A 193 11.56 14.65 -1.03
C LYS A 193 12.22 13.77 0.02
N TYR A 194 12.28 14.26 1.26
CA TYR A 194 12.51 13.46 2.44
C TYR A 194 11.20 13.22 3.15
N PHE A 195 10.94 12.02 3.61
CA PHE A 195 9.78 11.65 4.39
C PHE A 195 10.16 10.89 5.66
N MET A 196 9.35 11.04 6.70
CA MET A 196 9.46 10.29 7.95
C MET A 196 8.09 10.09 8.55
N THR A 197 7.73 8.83 8.85
CA THR A 197 6.51 8.50 9.61
C THR A 197 6.88 7.70 10.84
N LYS A 198 6.40 8.14 12.01
CA LYS A 198 6.60 7.47 13.29
C LYS A 198 5.30 6.83 13.73
N TYR A 199 5.23 5.50 13.64
CA TYR A 199 4.07 4.73 14.06
C TYR A 199 4.16 4.27 15.50
N LYS A 200 2.99 4.12 16.14
CA LYS A 200 2.80 3.53 17.47
C LYS A 200 1.70 2.47 17.41
N ASN A 201 1.72 1.52 18.34
CA ASN A 201 0.69 0.50 18.51
C ASN A 201 0.48 -0.34 17.24
N LEU A 202 1.56 -0.74 16.55
CA LEU A 202 1.45 -1.64 15.40
C LEU A 202 0.77 -2.94 15.79
N ILE A 203 -0.18 -3.39 14.97
CA ILE A 203 -0.89 -4.65 15.20
C ILE A 203 -0.10 -5.77 14.56
N VAL A 204 0.26 -6.78 15.34
CA VAL A 204 1.08 -7.93 14.93
C VAL A 204 0.49 -9.24 15.42
N ASP A 205 0.84 -10.33 14.76
CA ASP A 205 0.47 -11.67 15.20
C ASP A 205 1.28 -12.07 16.43
N ASN A 206 0.59 -12.47 17.49
CA ASN A 206 1.20 -13.08 18.65
C ASN A 206 0.91 -14.60 18.65
N ASN A 207 1.92 -15.38 18.32
CA ASN A 207 1.88 -16.82 18.54
C ASN A 207 2.08 -17.06 20.04
N ALA A 208 1.01 -16.96 20.83
CA ALA A 208 1.08 -17.22 22.26
C ALA A 208 1.69 -18.61 22.54
N ALA A 209 2.62 -18.63 23.46
CA ALA A 209 3.47 -19.72 23.84
C ALA A 209 2.77 -21.10 23.90
N GLY A 210 3.41 -22.08 23.30
CA GLY A 210 3.06 -23.49 23.40
C GLY A 210 3.10 -24.19 22.04
N GLY A 211 4.22 -24.78 21.71
CA GLY A 211 4.36 -25.63 20.52
C GLY A 211 3.42 -26.81 20.56
N GLY A 212 2.24 -26.71 20.00
CA GLY A 212 1.25 -27.79 19.94
C GLY A 212 -0.01 -27.38 19.20
N ILE A 213 -0.84 -28.36 18.90
CA ILE A 213 -2.13 -28.26 18.16
C ILE A 213 -3.17 -27.33 18.82
N ASN A 214 -2.85 -26.78 20.00
CA ASN A 214 -3.74 -25.94 20.82
C ASN A 214 -3.29 -24.46 20.89
N GLN A 215 -2.42 -23.99 19.98
CA GLN A 215 -1.97 -22.60 19.99
C GLN A 215 -3.11 -21.67 19.56
N THR A 216 -3.47 -20.76 20.44
CA THR A 216 -4.37 -19.65 20.14
C THR A 216 -3.52 -18.49 19.61
N LEU A 217 -3.61 -18.20 18.32
CA LEU A 217 -3.03 -17.00 17.73
C LEU A 217 -3.85 -15.80 18.16
N VAL A 218 -3.23 -14.81 18.77
CA VAL A 218 -3.89 -13.56 19.18
C VAL A 218 -3.13 -12.40 18.56
N ARG A 219 -3.82 -11.43 18.04
CA ARG A 219 -3.22 -10.18 17.59
C ARG A 219 -2.96 -9.26 18.77
N ILE A 220 -1.80 -8.63 18.80
CA ILE A 220 -1.40 -7.69 19.85
C ILE A 220 -0.86 -6.40 19.24
N ASN A 221 -0.81 -5.36 20.04
CA ASN A 221 -0.05 -4.18 19.68
C ASN A 221 1.43 -4.40 20.05
N ALA A 222 2.28 -4.45 19.05
CA ALA A 222 3.72 -4.26 19.22
C ALA A 222 4.02 -2.75 19.37
N GLY A 223 5.23 -2.38 19.77
CA GLY A 223 5.65 -0.99 19.95
C GLY A 223 5.34 -0.09 18.75
N GLY A 224 6.34 0.36 18.05
CA GLY A 224 6.18 1.21 16.89
C GLY A 224 7.16 0.90 15.77
N ALA A 225 7.08 1.67 14.69
CA ALA A 225 8.08 1.71 13.65
C ALA A 225 8.33 3.15 13.22
N ASP A 226 9.59 3.48 12.97
CA ASP A 226 9.98 4.69 12.27
C ASP A 226 10.32 4.30 10.83
N ILE A 227 9.59 4.88 9.88
CA ILE A 227 9.83 4.72 8.45
C ILE A 227 10.31 6.07 7.94
N SER A 228 11.49 6.09 7.31
CA SER A 228 12.03 7.31 6.73
C SER A 228 12.72 7.01 5.41
N GLY A 229 12.85 8.01 4.55
CA GLY A 229 13.49 7.82 3.27
C GLY A 229 13.59 9.08 2.43
N VAL A 230 14.12 8.86 1.23
CA VAL A 230 14.28 9.90 0.20
C VAL A 230 13.63 9.41 -1.08
N GLU A 231 12.91 10.28 -1.74
CA GLU A 231 12.38 10.06 -3.09
C GLU A 231 12.91 11.15 -4.02
N LEU A 232 13.48 10.72 -5.14
CA LEU A 232 13.89 11.59 -6.24
C LEU A 232 13.06 11.22 -7.47
N LEU A 233 12.59 12.22 -8.18
CA LEU A 233 11.84 12.06 -9.42
C LEU A 233 12.34 13.07 -10.43
N ALA A 234 12.63 12.62 -11.65
CA ALA A 234 12.93 13.46 -12.80
C ALA A 234 12.03 13.08 -13.97
N ARG A 235 11.48 14.08 -14.64
CA ARG A 235 10.75 13.93 -15.89
C ARG A 235 11.25 14.94 -16.90
N LEU A 236 11.32 14.51 -18.15
CA LEU A 236 11.73 15.32 -19.28
C LEU A 236 10.83 14.98 -20.47
N ASN A 237 10.13 15.96 -20.99
CA ASN A 237 9.35 15.85 -22.22
C ASN A 237 10.05 16.67 -23.29
N LEU A 238 10.45 16.04 -24.37
CA LEU A 238 11.11 16.66 -25.51
C LEU A 238 10.32 16.32 -26.76
N TYR A 239 9.44 17.18 -27.19
CA TYR A 239 8.56 16.95 -28.36
C TYR A 239 7.78 15.62 -28.22
N ALA A 240 8.15 14.64 -29.02
CA ALA A 240 7.54 13.30 -29.02
C ALA A 240 8.15 12.33 -28.01
N LEU A 241 9.27 12.68 -27.36
CA LEU A 241 9.98 11.84 -26.39
C LEU A 241 9.63 12.26 -24.95
N SER A 242 9.17 11.30 -24.15
CA SER A 242 8.97 11.44 -22.70
C SER A 242 9.90 10.50 -21.94
N LEU A 243 10.65 11.04 -20.99
CA LEU A 243 11.54 10.30 -20.11
C LEU A 243 11.12 10.53 -18.66
N ALA A 244 11.13 9.48 -17.86
CA ALA A 244 10.96 9.59 -16.41
C ALA A 244 11.93 8.65 -15.69
N ALA A 245 12.53 9.13 -14.61
CA ALA A 245 13.38 8.34 -13.73
C ALA A 245 13.03 8.63 -12.29
N SER A 246 13.04 7.60 -11.44
CA SER A 246 12.86 7.76 -10.00
C SER A 246 13.85 6.94 -9.20
N TYR A 247 14.16 7.42 -8.01
CA TYR A 247 14.90 6.72 -6.97
C TYR A 247 14.15 6.82 -5.66
N THR A 248 14.03 5.72 -4.95
CA THR A 248 13.45 5.67 -3.61
C THR A 248 14.38 4.88 -2.70
N HIS A 249 14.80 5.52 -1.62
CA HIS A 249 15.46 4.89 -0.48
C HIS A 249 14.52 4.87 0.70
N GLN A 250 14.35 3.72 1.35
CA GLN A 250 13.51 3.56 2.54
C GLN A 250 14.28 2.85 3.63
N ASN A 251 14.14 3.33 4.86
CA ASN A 251 14.67 2.71 6.06
C ASN A 251 13.52 2.47 7.04
N VAL A 252 13.40 1.25 7.55
CA VAL A 252 12.38 0.86 8.53
C VAL A 252 13.06 0.43 9.81
N LYS A 253 12.81 1.14 10.92
CA LYS A 253 13.31 0.82 12.26
C LYS A 253 12.14 0.49 13.17
N TYR A 254 12.09 -0.75 13.63
CA TYR A 254 11.09 -1.15 14.64
C TYR A 254 11.55 -0.74 16.03
N LYS A 255 10.62 -0.22 16.81
CA LYS A 255 10.77 0.07 18.24
C LYS A 255 10.11 -1.04 19.04
N ASP A 256 10.71 -1.38 20.19
CA ASP A 256 10.16 -2.36 21.11
C ASP A 256 9.87 -3.71 20.44
N ARG A 257 10.92 -4.45 20.20
CA ARG A 257 10.82 -5.83 19.73
C ARG A 257 10.00 -6.65 20.72
N VAL A 258 8.80 -7.06 20.32
CA VAL A 258 8.02 -7.99 21.15
C VAL A 258 8.66 -9.36 21.01
N ALA A 259 9.22 -9.87 22.11
CA ALA A 259 9.79 -11.20 22.14
C ALA A 259 8.74 -12.25 21.75
N ASN A 260 9.12 -13.19 20.91
CA ASN A 260 8.31 -14.36 20.62
C ASN A 260 8.66 -15.46 21.64
N PRO A 261 7.88 -15.64 22.71
CA PRO A 261 8.20 -16.61 23.75
C PRO A 261 8.17 -18.06 23.27
N ALA A 262 7.52 -18.32 22.11
CA ALA A 262 7.42 -19.68 21.57
C ALA A 262 8.59 -20.10 20.69
N ARG A 263 9.37 -19.15 20.15
CA ARG A 263 10.46 -19.43 19.19
C ARG A 263 11.77 -18.71 19.48
N GLY A 264 11.86 -17.98 20.58
CA GLY A 264 13.08 -17.26 20.99
C GLY A 264 13.43 -16.02 20.17
N GLY A 265 12.59 -15.61 19.22
CA GLY A 265 12.80 -14.46 18.35
C GLY A 265 11.80 -13.31 18.58
N TYR A 266 11.73 -12.38 17.63
CA TYR A 266 10.87 -11.20 17.70
C TYR A 266 9.84 -11.18 16.56
N TYR A 267 8.64 -10.60 16.80
CA TYR A 267 7.53 -10.55 15.84
C TYR A 267 7.72 -9.54 14.68
N THR A 268 8.87 -8.88 14.57
CA THR A 268 9.08 -7.75 13.65
C THR A 268 9.00 -8.09 12.17
N SER A 269 9.08 -9.36 11.81
CA SER A 269 9.13 -9.80 10.41
C SER A 269 7.77 -10.03 9.74
N ASN A 270 6.68 -10.10 10.51
CA ASN A 270 5.34 -10.40 9.97
C ASN A 270 4.52 -9.15 9.63
N ILE A 271 5.06 -7.95 9.82
CA ILE A 271 4.39 -6.70 9.48
C ILE A 271 4.71 -6.36 8.02
N ILE A 272 4.00 -6.99 7.10
CA ILE A 272 4.24 -6.90 5.65
C ILE A 272 4.24 -5.45 5.15
N GLY A 273 3.39 -4.58 5.71
CA GLY A 273 3.24 -3.19 5.28
C GLY A 273 4.40 -2.25 5.64
N TYR A 274 5.32 -2.68 6.49
CA TYR A 274 6.39 -1.83 7.02
C TYR A 274 7.78 -2.43 6.80
N ARG A 275 7.92 -3.28 5.79
CA ARG A 275 9.20 -3.91 5.46
C ARG A 275 10.10 -2.92 4.70
N ASP A 276 11.37 -2.87 5.06
CA ASP A 276 12.40 -2.27 4.25
C ASP A 276 12.62 -3.11 2.98
N GLN A 277 12.32 -2.52 1.84
CA GLN A 277 12.36 -3.20 0.53
C GLN A 277 13.70 -2.99 -0.21
N GLY A 278 14.65 -2.27 0.40
CA GLY A 278 15.86 -1.83 -0.30
C GLY A 278 15.62 -0.60 -1.16
N ASP A 279 16.62 -0.24 -1.96
CA ASP A 279 16.52 0.88 -2.87
C ASP A 279 15.81 0.47 -4.15
N LYS A 280 14.91 1.33 -4.62
CA LYS A 280 14.17 1.15 -5.86
C LYS A 280 14.56 2.22 -6.87
N TYR A 281 14.86 1.78 -8.07
CA TYR A 281 15.07 2.65 -9.23
C TYR A 281 14.04 2.32 -10.29
N THR A 282 13.47 3.33 -10.93
CA THR A 282 12.62 3.16 -12.10
C THR A 282 13.09 4.04 -13.22
N PHE A 283 12.94 3.56 -14.45
CA PHE A 283 13.14 4.34 -15.65
C PHE A 283 12.02 4.03 -16.64
N ASN A 284 11.46 5.07 -17.23
CA ASN A 284 10.48 4.97 -18.30
C ASN A 284 10.94 5.86 -19.46
N ALA A 285 10.79 5.34 -20.67
CA ALA A 285 11.00 6.09 -21.90
C ALA A 285 9.86 5.80 -22.87
N GLU A 286 9.23 6.84 -23.39
CA GLU A 286 8.14 6.75 -24.36
C GLU A 286 8.41 7.64 -25.55
N TYR A 287 8.10 7.15 -26.75
CA TYR A 287 8.16 7.92 -27.97
C TYR A 287 6.87 7.82 -28.76
N ALA A 288 6.29 8.98 -29.08
CA ALA A 288 5.05 9.09 -29.84
C ALA A 288 5.33 9.26 -31.33
N PHE A 289 5.01 8.25 -32.11
CA PHE A 289 5.07 8.25 -33.58
C PHE A 289 3.75 8.82 -34.14
N SER A 290 3.59 10.13 -34.15
CA SER A 290 2.34 10.80 -34.54
C SER A 290 1.87 10.47 -35.96
N ARG A 291 2.77 10.15 -36.91
CA ARG A 291 2.41 9.78 -38.28
C ARG A 291 1.65 8.45 -38.38
N ILE A 292 1.81 7.58 -37.43
CA ILE A 292 1.19 6.25 -37.38
C ILE A 292 0.35 6.07 -36.11
N ASP A 293 -0.01 7.16 -35.43
CA ASP A 293 -0.80 7.17 -34.19
C ASP A 293 -0.36 6.09 -33.16
N THR A 294 0.96 5.90 -33.01
CA THR A 294 1.55 4.83 -32.20
C THR A 294 2.52 5.41 -31.17
N LEU A 295 2.37 5.00 -29.93
CA LEU A 295 3.32 5.24 -28.86
C LEU A 295 4.09 3.93 -28.57
N ILE A 296 5.40 4.00 -28.45
CA ILE A 296 6.24 2.89 -28.01
C ILE A 296 6.90 3.29 -26.69
N GLY A 297 6.82 2.40 -25.71
CA GLY A 297 7.36 2.63 -24.37
C GLY A 297 8.25 1.49 -23.89
N TYR A 298 9.20 1.86 -23.04
CA TYR A 298 10.09 0.96 -22.31
C TYR A 298 10.06 1.29 -20.82
N ASN A 299 9.94 0.28 -19.99
CA ASN A 299 10.02 0.38 -18.52
C ASN A 299 11.18 -0.45 -18.00
N LEU A 300 11.88 0.06 -17.00
CA LEU A 300 12.84 -0.65 -16.18
C LEU A 300 12.52 -0.42 -14.71
N ILE A 301 12.47 -1.49 -13.94
CA ILE A 301 12.40 -1.47 -12.47
C ILE A 301 13.60 -2.25 -11.95
N TYR A 302 14.37 -1.63 -11.06
CA TYR A 302 15.49 -2.28 -10.38
C TYR A 302 15.35 -2.11 -8.87
N PHE A 303 15.47 -3.23 -8.13
CA PHE A 303 15.60 -3.24 -6.67
C PHE A 303 16.98 -3.74 -6.26
N THR A 304 17.60 -3.06 -5.30
CA THR A 304 18.84 -3.53 -4.68
C THR A 304 18.57 -4.73 -3.76
N SER A 305 19.61 -5.52 -3.50
CA SER A 305 19.52 -6.56 -2.48
C SER A 305 19.40 -5.95 -1.09
N LYS A 306 18.69 -6.63 -0.21
CA LYS A 306 18.51 -6.22 1.18
C LYS A 306 18.73 -7.40 2.13
N ASN A 307 19.45 -7.16 3.22
CA ASN A 307 19.51 -8.10 4.33
C ASN A 307 18.35 -7.82 5.27
N THR A 308 17.64 -8.85 5.66
CA THR A 308 16.53 -8.81 6.61
C THR A 308 16.62 -10.00 7.55
N VAL A 309 15.85 -9.97 8.63
CA VAL A 309 15.80 -11.08 9.58
C VAL A 309 14.58 -11.94 9.26
N SER A 310 14.77 -13.26 9.17
CA SER A 310 13.67 -14.17 8.89
C SER A 310 12.63 -14.18 10.02
N ALA A 311 11.38 -14.43 9.64
CA ALA A 311 10.32 -14.64 10.62
C ALA A 311 10.54 -15.95 11.39
N GLY A 312 10.93 -15.84 12.65
CA GLY A 312 10.93 -16.96 13.58
C GLY A 312 12.26 -17.63 13.86
N ASP A 313 13.32 -17.38 13.08
CA ASP A 313 14.63 -18.04 13.29
C ASP A 313 15.76 -17.06 13.63
N ASP A 314 15.50 -15.76 13.66
CA ASP A 314 16.51 -14.68 13.81
C ASP A 314 17.69 -14.78 12.81
N LYS A 315 17.51 -15.55 11.73
CA LYS A 315 18.53 -15.70 10.70
C LYS A 315 18.51 -14.51 9.76
N ASN A 316 19.68 -14.01 9.46
CA ASN A 316 19.83 -13.03 8.40
C ASN A 316 19.50 -13.67 7.05
N VAL A 317 18.51 -13.13 6.36
CA VAL A 317 18.10 -13.53 5.03
C VAL A 317 18.42 -12.43 4.06
N LYS A 318 19.08 -12.76 2.96
CA LYS A 318 19.35 -11.83 1.88
C LYS A 318 18.25 -11.93 0.84
N ILE A 319 17.45 -10.88 0.70
CA ILE A 319 16.55 -10.72 -0.43
C ILE A 319 17.40 -10.27 -1.63
N PRO A 320 17.43 -11.04 -2.74
CA PRO A 320 18.28 -10.73 -3.87
C PRO A 320 17.80 -9.49 -4.62
N SER A 321 18.74 -8.80 -5.27
CA SER A 321 18.42 -7.74 -6.23
C SER A 321 17.80 -8.32 -7.50
N TYR A 322 16.96 -7.54 -8.16
CA TYR A 322 16.47 -7.89 -9.49
C TYR A 322 16.23 -6.65 -10.35
N ALA A 323 16.31 -6.84 -11.66
CA ALA A 323 15.90 -5.87 -12.66
C ALA A 323 14.87 -6.51 -13.59
N VAL A 324 13.78 -5.81 -13.84
CA VAL A 324 12.73 -6.24 -14.77
C VAL A 324 12.49 -5.14 -15.78
N SER A 325 12.44 -5.52 -17.05
CA SER A 325 12.21 -4.60 -18.16
C SER A 325 11.00 -5.03 -18.96
N ASP A 326 10.21 -4.06 -19.39
CA ASP A 326 9.04 -4.25 -20.23
C ASP A 326 9.15 -3.36 -21.48
N ILE A 327 8.60 -3.82 -22.59
CA ILE A 327 8.40 -3.03 -23.79
C ILE A 327 6.92 -3.11 -24.18
N TYR A 328 6.34 -1.98 -24.57
CA TYR A 328 4.95 -1.92 -24.94
C TYR A 328 4.71 -0.92 -26.08
N ALA A 329 3.59 -1.10 -26.76
CA ALA A 329 3.12 -0.20 -27.79
C ALA A 329 1.61 0.03 -27.65
N THR A 330 1.20 1.27 -27.89
CA THR A 330 -0.22 1.67 -27.95
C THR A 330 -0.49 2.25 -29.33
N TYR A 331 -1.40 1.62 -30.09
CA TYR A 331 -1.92 2.14 -31.33
C TYR A 331 -3.31 2.72 -31.08
N ALA A 332 -3.49 4.02 -31.33
CA ALA A 332 -4.75 4.74 -31.09
C ALA A 332 -5.00 5.77 -32.19
N PRO A 333 -5.57 5.36 -33.35
CA PRO A 333 -5.75 6.23 -34.51
C PRO A 333 -6.75 7.36 -34.21
N SER A 334 -6.29 8.58 -34.45
CA SER A 334 -7.06 9.82 -34.23
C SER A 334 -8.09 10.09 -35.31
N SER A 335 -7.96 9.43 -36.49
CA SER A 335 -8.83 9.65 -37.65
C SER A 335 -9.04 8.37 -38.48
N GLY A 336 -9.92 8.46 -39.51
CA GLY A 336 -10.16 7.36 -40.44
C GLY A 336 -11.09 6.26 -39.91
N LYS A 337 -11.07 5.10 -40.57
CA LYS A 337 -11.99 3.98 -40.31
C LYS A 337 -11.77 3.33 -38.94
N PHE A 338 -10.61 3.51 -38.35
CA PHE A 338 -10.24 2.95 -37.05
C PHE A 338 -10.27 3.96 -35.91
N LYS A 339 -10.82 5.15 -36.13
CA LYS A 339 -11.02 6.14 -35.08
C LYS A 339 -11.84 5.53 -33.94
N GLY A 340 -11.37 5.69 -32.70
CA GLY A 340 -11.95 5.08 -31.49
C GLY A 340 -11.40 3.69 -31.13
N LEU A 341 -10.63 3.04 -32.04
CA LEU A 341 -9.90 1.82 -31.72
C LEU A 341 -8.66 2.17 -30.89
N GLU A 342 -8.39 1.38 -29.85
CA GLU A 342 -7.15 1.43 -29.10
C GLU A 342 -6.64 -0.01 -28.91
N ILE A 343 -5.39 -0.26 -29.32
CA ILE A 343 -4.70 -1.54 -29.15
C ILE A 343 -3.47 -1.30 -28.29
N ASN A 344 -3.43 -1.95 -27.13
CA ASN A 344 -2.28 -1.97 -26.25
C ASN A 344 -1.65 -3.36 -26.31
N ALA A 345 -0.40 -3.44 -26.70
CA ALA A 345 0.37 -4.70 -26.74
C ALA A 345 1.69 -4.54 -26.00
N GLY A 346 2.10 -5.56 -25.25
CA GLY A 346 3.35 -5.49 -24.50
C GLY A 346 4.00 -6.85 -24.25
N ILE A 347 5.31 -6.81 -24.09
CA ILE A 347 6.16 -7.91 -23.63
C ILE A 347 6.65 -7.51 -22.25
N TYR A 348 6.15 -8.21 -21.24
CA TYR A 348 6.49 -7.99 -19.84
C TYR A 348 7.56 -8.97 -19.39
N ASN A 349 8.46 -8.51 -18.52
CA ASN A 349 9.65 -9.25 -18.14
C ASN A 349 10.45 -9.70 -19.37
N LEU A 350 10.83 -8.73 -20.19
CA LEU A 350 11.46 -8.92 -21.52
C LEU A 350 12.64 -9.91 -21.52
N PHE A 351 13.45 -9.90 -20.45
CA PHE A 351 14.62 -10.76 -20.30
C PHE A 351 14.35 -12.07 -19.56
N ASN A 352 13.08 -12.40 -19.30
CA ASN A 352 12.66 -13.61 -18.61
C ASN A 352 13.37 -13.81 -17.25
N LYS A 353 13.51 -12.74 -16.47
CA LYS A 353 14.14 -12.78 -15.17
C LYS A 353 13.27 -13.57 -14.19
N ALA A 354 13.82 -14.61 -13.58
CA ALA A 354 13.19 -15.25 -12.41
C ALA A 354 13.42 -14.35 -11.18
N TYR A 355 12.35 -13.89 -10.58
CA TYR A 355 12.40 -13.03 -9.39
C TYR A 355 11.14 -13.17 -8.53
N ALA A 356 11.29 -12.83 -7.28
CA ALA A 356 10.19 -12.66 -6.35
C ALA A 356 10.15 -11.21 -5.89
N SER A 357 8.95 -10.67 -5.69
CA SER A 357 8.78 -9.29 -5.26
C SER A 357 9.44 -9.04 -3.90
N GLN A 358 10.00 -7.84 -3.72
CA GLN A 358 10.56 -7.40 -2.43
C GLN A 358 9.50 -7.36 -1.30
N SER A 359 8.22 -7.36 -1.64
CA SER A 359 7.11 -7.43 -0.68
C SER A 359 6.80 -8.84 -0.19
N GLN A 360 7.45 -9.89 -0.72
CA GLN A 360 7.27 -11.25 -0.26
C GLN A 360 7.66 -11.46 1.21
N ARG A 361 7.08 -12.49 1.83
CA ARG A 361 7.41 -12.87 3.20
C ARG A 361 8.86 -13.36 3.27
N THR A 362 9.59 -12.95 4.29
CA THR A 362 10.99 -13.38 4.48
C THR A 362 11.15 -14.88 4.70
N ALA A 363 10.13 -15.55 5.20
CA ALA A 363 10.13 -17.00 5.33
C ALA A 363 10.30 -17.73 3.99
N ASP A 364 9.86 -17.10 2.91
CA ASP A 364 9.88 -17.67 1.56
C ASP A 364 11.30 -17.66 0.94
N TYR A 365 12.25 -16.95 1.56
CA TYR A 365 13.66 -16.90 1.14
C TYR A 365 14.58 -17.81 1.95
N THR A 366 14.07 -18.66 2.82
CA THR A 366 14.88 -19.53 3.71
C THR A 366 15.52 -20.73 3.01
N GLY A 367 15.53 -20.75 1.68
CA GLY A 367 16.32 -21.70 0.91
C GLY A 367 15.52 -22.83 0.25
N ASP A 368 14.22 -22.91 0.48
CA ASP A 368 13.37 -23.84 -0.27
C ASP A 368 12.65 -23.09 -1.42
N PRO A 369 13.05 -23.29 -2.68
CA PRO A 369 12.44 -22.64 -3.83
C PRO A 369 10.96 -22.96 -4.02
N ASN A 370 10.44 -24.01 -3.35
CA ASN A 370 9.03 -24.39 -3.42
C ASN A 370 8.10 -23.47 -2.59
N TYR A 371 8.66 -22.64 -1.73
CA TYR A 371 7.90 -21.68 -0.90
C TYR A 371 8.07 -20.21 -1.35
N VAL A 372 8.71 -19.97 -2.49
CA VAL A 372 8.86 -18.64 -3.06
C VAL A 372 7.72 -18.37 -4.05
N ASP A 373 6.95 -17.29 -3.81
CA ASP A 373 5.95 -16.82 -4.77
C ASP A 373 6.65 -16.10 -5.94
N TRP A 374 7.06 -16.86 -6.93
CA TRP A 374 7.72 -16.32 -8.10
C TRP A 374 6.77 -15.45 -8.92
N GLU A 375 7.25 -14.28 -9.32
CA GLU A 375 6.55 -13.45 -10.27
C GLU A 375 6.52 -14.11 -11.67
N PRO A 376 5.52 -13.76 -12.51
CA PRO A 376 5.44 -14.31 -13.85
C PRO A 376 6.74 -14.09 -14.65
N GLY A 377 7.19 -15.12 -15.36
CA GLY A 377 8.23 -15.00 -16.36
C GLY A 377 7.81 -14.09 -17.52
N ARG A 378 8.58 -14.08 -18.61
CA ARG A 378 8.22 -13.33 -19.82
C ARG A 378 6.79 -13.67 -20.24
N ASN A 379 5.97 -12.65 -20.41
CA ASN A 379 4.60 -12.81 -20.85
C ASN A 379 4.19 -11.73 -21.85
N PHE A 380 3.20 -12.05 -22.67
CA PHE A 380 2.66 -11.18 -23.69
C PHE A 380 1.23 -10.81 -23.30
N LYS A 381 0.89 -9.54 -23.40
CA LYS A 381 -0.47 -9.07 -23.16
C LYS A 381 -0.91 -8.20 -24.32
N VAL A 382 -2.15 -8.38 -24.73
CA VAL A 382 -2.82 -7.56 -25.71
C VAL A 382 -4.18 -7.19 -25.16
N ASN A 383 -4.49 -5.90 -25.21
CA ASN A 383 -5.81 -5.38 -24.90
C ASN A 383 -6.31 -4.59 -26.11
N VAL A 384 -7.56 -4.82 -26.48
CA VAL A 384 -8.24 -4.09 -27.56
C VAL A 384 -9.49 -3.45 -27.01
N SER A 385 -9.62 -2.15 -27.17
CA SER A 385 -10.81 -1.39 -26.78
C SER A 385 -11.30 -0.55 -27.97
N TYR A 386 -12.60 -0.31 -28.01
CA TYR A 386 -13.21 0.54 -29.00
C TYR A 386 -14.19 1.50 -28.35
N LYS A 387 -14.04 2.78 -28.64
CA LYS A 387 -14.90 3.85 -28.14
C LYS A 387 -15.80 4.32 -29.25
N PHE A 388 -17.11 4.06 -29.11
CA PHE A 388 -18.16 4.46 -30.03
C PHE A 388 -18.44 5.95 -29.96
#